data_a53bd116a38a9af0868946b3ce69ef81
#
_entry.id   a53bd116a38a9af0868946b3ce69ef81
#
_cell.length_a   1.000
_cell.length_b   1.000
_cell.length_c   1.000
_cell.angle_alpha   90.00
_cell.angle_beta   90.00
_cell.angle_gamma   90.00
#
_symmetry.space_group_name_H-M   'P 1'
#
loop_
_entity.id
_entity.type
_entity.pdbx_description
1 polymer ?
#
loop_
_entity_poly.entity_id
_entity_poly.type
_entity_poly.pdbx_seq_one_letter_code
_entity_poly.pdbx_strand_id
1 'polypeptide(L)'
;MSQLKPYRRAGAVITAASVCWGLGIAMVGNVHAIHDPAVRLSTLERHRGLWILGQFLAAAGTAAAPVGFARFAQQLGRAQQHQSGPVKDSGAGPGPAQKLATASAAAFLAGSPMFVVTLAGRAADTERFAYRRGPAWPFLSYAGLQTFGIGALGGALLLSPLKGPTATGAAASAPLFAAILLRYKDLPPFVFYAVELAAGIRLMRYAAGPETASPRIAAPATAPEPHQPPVNPRLRS
;
A
#
# COMPACT_ATOMS: atom_id res chain seq x y z
N MET A 1 -12.59 -24.93 -5.25
CA MET A 1 -12.03 -24.32 -4.02
C MET A 1 -11.63 -22.88 -4.36
N SER A 2 -12.27 -21.86 -3.73
CA SER A 2 -11.92 -20.45 -3.99
C SER A 2 -10.55 -20.15 -3.37
N GLN A 3 -9.59 -19.71 -4.19
CA GLN A 3 -8.27 -19.33 -3.73
C GLN A 3 -8.40 -18.15 -2.74
N LEU A 4 -7.80 -18.30 -1.57
CA LEU A 4 -7.75 -17.24 -0.58
C LEU A 4 -6.92 -16.06 -1.12
N LYS A 5 -7.52 -14.88 -1.18
CA LYS A 5 -6.86 -13.62 -1.59
C LYS A 5 -6.68 -12.71 -0.37
N PRO A 6 -5.68 -12.99 0.48
CA PRO A 6 -5.58 -12.36 1.81
C PRO A 6 -5.46 -10.84 1.76
N TYR A 7 -4.85 -10.28 0.69
CA TYR A 7 -4.60 -8.83 0.58
C TYR A 7 -5.60 -8.09 -0.30
N ARG A 8 -6.64 -8.77 -0.82
CA ARG A 8 -7.57 -8.18 -1.81
C ARG A 8 -8.24 -6.91 -1.32
N ARG A 9 -8.69 -6.88 -0.06
CA ARG A 9 -9.38 -5.69 0.51
C ARG A 9 -8.44 -4.49 0.64
N ALA A 10 -7.21 -4.72 1.11
CA ALA A 10 -6.21 -3.67 1.19
C ALA A 10 -5.88 -3.13 -0.21
N GLY A 11 -5.60 -4.02 -1.16
CA GLY A 11 -5.34 -3.66 -2.54
C GLY A 11 -6.49 -2.88 -3.19
N ALA A 12 -7.75 -3.27 -2.95
CA ALA A 12 -8.91 -2.56 -3.48
C ALA A 12 -9.01 -1.13 -2.98
N VAL A 13 -8.76 -0.89 -1.67
CA VAL A 13 -8.76 0.46 -1.10
C VAL A 13 -7.64 1.31 -1.70
N ILE A 14 -6.41 0.79 -1.80
CA ILE A 14 -5.28 1.51 -2.39
C ILE A 14 -5.57 1.85 -3.86
N THR A 15 -6.05 0.86 -4.63
CA THR A 15 -6.39 1.06 -6.05
C THR A 15 -7.47 2.13 -6.22
N ALA A 16 -8.57 2.04 -5.46
CA ALA A 16 -9.66 3.01 -5.51
C ALA A 16 -9.19 4.42 -5.13
N ALA A 17 -8.36 4.54 -4.09
CA ALA A 17 -7.77 5.80 -3.65
C ALA A 17 -6.90 6.43 -4.74
N SER A 18 -6.00 5.65 -5.36
CA SER A 18 -5.13 6.12 -6.44
C SER A 18 -5.91 6.52 -7.69
N VAL A 19 -6.94 5.76 -8.06
CA VAL A 19 -7.83 6.09 -9.18
C VAL A 19 -8.63 7.37 -8.88
N CYS A 20 -9.18 7.50 -7.68
CA CYS A 20 -9.91 8.69 -7.25
C CYS A 20 -9.03 9.94 -7.34
N TRP A 21 -7.79 9.85 -6.85
CA TRP A 21 -6.81 10.92 -6.99
C TRP A 21 -6.52 11.25 -8.45
N GLY A 22 -6.25 10.23 -9.28
CA GLY A 22 -5.95 10.40 -10.71
C GLY A 22 -7.09 11.07 -11.48
N LEU A 23 -8.33 10.65 -11.23
CA LEU A 23 -9.52 11.29 -11.81
C LEU A 23 -9.63 12.75 -11.37
N GLY A 24 -9.38 13.04 -10.09
CA GLY A 24 -9.41 14.42 -9.59
C GLY A 24 -8.41 15.33 -10.30
N ILE A 25 -7.19 14.88 -10.49
CA ILE A 25 -6.16 15.67 -11.20
C ILE A 25 -6.45 15.77 -12.71
N ALA A 26 -7.03 14.74 -13.31
CA ALA A 26 -7.35 14.73 -14.73
C ALA A 26 -8.47 15.70 -15.13
N MET A 27 -9.36 16.09 -14.20
CA MET A 27 -10.49 16.99 -14.48
C MET A 27 -10.08 18.34 -15.07
N VAL A 28 -8.91 18.88 -14.65
CA VAL A 28 -8.32 20.11 -15.22
C VAL A 28 -6.83 19.88 -15.47
N GLY A 29 -6.49 18.71 -16.04
CA GLY A 29 -5.14 18.16 -16.06
C GLY A 29 -4.08 19.03 -16.71
N ASN A 30 -4.42 19.77 -17.79
CA ASN A 30 -3.48 20.60 -18.51
C ASN A 30 -3.06 21.88 -17.75
N VAL A 31 -3.80 22.29 -16.73
CA VAL A 31 -3.51 23.51 -15.95
C VAL A 31 -2.12 23.49 -15.30
N HIS A 32 -1.63 22.31 -14.96
CA HIS A 32 -0.30 22.16 -14.36
C HIS A 32 0.83 22.41 -15.37
N ALA A 33 0.58 22.18 -16.66
CA ALA A 33 1.53 22.39 -17.76
C ALA A 33 1.55 23.84 -18.28
N ILE A 34 0.55 24.65 -17.95
CA ILE A 34 0.48 26.05 -18.36
C ILE A 34 1.55 26.86 -17.60
N HIS A 35 2.49 27.48 -18.33
CA HIS A 35 3.58 28.25 -17.73
C HIS A 35 3.15 29.68 -17.40
N ASP A 36 2.35 30.31 -18.26
CA ASP A 36 1.86 31.68 -18.06
C ASP A 36 0.81 31.70 -16.92
N PRO A 37 1.05 32.49 -15.84
CA PRO A 37 0.14 32.57 -14.71
C PRO A 37 -1.24 33.15 -15.07
N ALA A 38 -1.31 34.12 -16.00
CA ALA A 38 -2.56 34.75 -16.39
C ALA A 38 -3.42 33.78 -17.22
N VAL A 39 -2.80 33.04 -18.15
CA VAL A 39 -3.47 31.98 -18.93
C VAL A 39 -3.92 30.86 -18.00
N ARG A 40 -3.10 30.49 -17.00
CA ARG A 40 -3.47 29.49 -15.99
C ARG A 40 -4.68 29.95 -15.17
N LEU A 41 -4.69 31.19 -14.71
CA LEU A 41 -5.81 31.74 -13.93
C LEU A 41 -7.10 31.75 -14.76
N SER A 42 -7.07 32.28 -15.98
CA SER A 42 -8.25 32.32 -16.85
C SER A 42 -8.81 30.92 -17.16
N THR A 43 -7.93 29.91 -17.29
CA THR A 43 -8.34 28.51 -17.46
C THR A 43 -9.02 27.96 -16.22
N LEU A 44 -8.50 28.27 -15.04
CA LEU A 44 -9.07 27.86 -13.75
C LEU A 44 -10.42 28.52 -13.50
N GLU A 45 -10.58 29.81 -13.79
CA GLU A 45 -11.82 30.54 -13.64
C GLU A 45 -12.90 29.99 -14.59
N ARG A 46 -12.54 29.70 -15.84
CA ARG A 46 -13.45 29.10 -16.82
C ARG A 46 -13.96 27.73 -16.38
N HIS A 47 -13.14 26.95 -15.69
CA HIS A 47 -13.46 25.58 -15.26
C HIS A 47 -13.53 25.44 -13.74
N ARG A 48 -13.87 26.51 -13.02
CA ARG A 48 -13.78 26.58 -11.55
C ARG A 48 -14.47 25.42 -10.83
N GLY A 49 -15.67 25.05 -11.26
CA GLY A 49 -16.43 23.95 -10.66
C GLY A 49 -15.70 22.61 -10.79
N LEU A 50 -15.18 22.32 -12.00
CA LEU A 50 -14.38 21.09 -12.25
C LEU A 50 -13.08 21.10 -11.48
N TRP A 51 -12.42 22.27 -11.39
CA TRP A 51 -11.20 22.42 -10.60
C TRP A 51 -11.43 22.09 -9.12
N ILE A 52 -12.44 22.70 -8.51
CA ILE A 52 -12.78 22.47 -7.11
C ILE A 52 -13.12 21.00 -6.87
N LEU A 53 -14.00 20.41 -7.70
CA LEU A 53 -14.36 19.00 -7.61
C LEU A 53 -13.13 18.09 -7.75
N GLY A 54 -12.24 18.40 -8.68
CA GLY A 54 -10.99 17.68 -8.89
C GLY A 54 -10.08 17.70 -7.66
N GLN A 55 -9.93 18.87 -7.02
CA GLN A 55 -9.14 18.97 -5.79
C GLN A 55 -9.76 18.16 -4.63
N PHE A 56 -11.10 18.15 -4.50
CA PHE A 56 -11.77 17.33 -3.48
C PHE A 56 -11.62 15.84 -3.74
N LEU A 57 -11.75 15.38 -4.99
CA LEU A 57 -11.51 13.97 -5.33
C LEU A 57 -10.06 13.58 -5.07
N ALA A 58 -9.09 14.41 -5.44
CA ALA A 58 -7.70 14.16 -5.15
C ALA A 58 -7.43 14.12 -3.64
N ALA A 59 -8.04 15.03 -2.85
CA ALA A 59 -7.94 15.03 -1.40
C ALA A 59 -8.56 13.77 -0.77
N ALA A 60 -9.72 13.32 -1.25
CA ALA A 60 -10.36 12.09 -0.79
C ALA A 60 -9.50 10.86 -1.08
N GLY A 61 -8.92 10.76 -2.30
CA GLY A 61 -7.97 9.72 -2.65
C GLY A 61 -6.75 9.71 -1.73
N THR A 62 -6.15 10.90 -1.51
CA THR A 62 -5.00 11.07 -0.60
C THR A 62 -5.33 10.63 0.84
N ALA A 63 -6.50 10.98 1.36
CA ALA A 63 -6.91 10.61 2.71
C ALA A 63 -7.24 9.12 2.85
N ALA A 64 -7.72 8.47 1.80
CA ALA A 64 -8.11 7.06 1.81
C ALA A 64 -6.93 6.09 1.66
N ALA A 65 -5.87 6.46 0.93
CA ALA A 65 -4.73 5.59 0.65
C ALA A 65 -4.07 5.00 1.92
N PRO A 66 -3.78 5.77 2.99
CA PRO A 66 -3.19 5.24 4.22
C PRO A 66 -4.00 4.13 4.88
N VAL A 67 -5.34 4.15 4.76
CA VAL A 67 -6.22 3.09 5.30
C VAL A 67 -5.93 1.76 4.62
N GLY A 68 -5.71 1.78 3.31
CA GLY A 68 -5.33 0.59 2.55
C GLY A 68 -3.97 0.02 2.99
N PHE A 69 -2.98 0.88 3.16
CA PHE A 69 -1.64 0.47 3.61
C PHE A 69 -1.63 -0.03 5.06
N ALA A 70 -2.39 0.60 5.96
CA ALA A 70 -2.56 0.12 7.33
C ALA A 70 -3.20 -1.28 7.36
N ARG A 71 -4.23 -1.52 6.54
CA ARG A 71 -4.84 -2.85 6.39
C ARG A 71 -3.85 -3.87 5.84
N PHE A 72 -3.02 -3.49 4.88
CA PHE A 72 -1.98 -4.37 4.34
C PHE A 72 -0.99 -4.77 5.43
N ALA A 73 -0.48 -3.82 6.22
CA ALA A 73 0.44 -4.09 7.33
C ALA A 73 -0.17 -5.05 8.38
N GLN A 74 -1.43 -4.85 8.75
CA GLN A 74 -2.16 -5.74 9.67
C GLN A 74 -2.33 -7.15 9.09
N GLN A 75 -2.70 -7.27 7.83
CA GLN A 75 -2.88 -8.57 7.18
C GLN A 75 -1.57 -9.33 7.05
N LEU A 76 -0.47 -8.62 6.80
CA LEU A 76 0.87 -9.22 6.74
C LEU A 76 1.30 -9.76 8.11
N GLY A 77 1.02 -9.03 9.19
CA GLY A 77 1.28 -9.49 10.56
C GLY A 77 0.49 -10.75 10.92
N ARG A 78 -0.79 -10.79 10.59
CA ARG A 78 -1.64 -11.98 10.82
C ARG A 78 -1.12 -13.20 10.05
N ALA A 79 -0.71 -13.02 8.80
CA ALA A 79 -0.16 -14.12 7.99
C ALA A 79 1.11 -14.71 8.62
N GLN A 80 1.98 -13.89 9.18
CA GLN A 80 3.20 -14.33 9.87
C GLN A 80 2.89 -15.10 11.16
N GLN A 81 1.92 -14.65 11.97
CA GLN A 81 1.50 -15.32 13.18
C GLN A 81 0.94 -16.73 12.91
N HIS A 82 0.19 -16.91 11.83
CA HIS A 82 -0.33 -18.22 11.44
C HIS A 82 0.75 -19.20 10.97
N GLN A 83 1.88 -18.69 10.43
CA GLN A 83 3.00 -19.54 9.99
C GLN A 83 3.90 -20.00 11.16
N SER A 84 3.94 -19.24 12.25
CA SER A 84 4.83 -19.53 13.39
C SER A 84 4.33 -20.69 14.30
N GLY A 85 3.14 -21.24 14.07
CA GLY A 85 2.56 -22.37 14.86
C GLY A 85 2.26 -22.00 16.31
N PRO A 86 1.70 -22.95 17.09
CA PRO A 86 1.30 -22.71 18.49
C PRO A 86 2.45 -22.79 19.50
N VAL A 87 3.71 -22.67 19.05
CA VAL A 87 4.85 -22.59 20.00
C VAL A 87 4.77 -21.27 20.75
N LYS A 88 4.21 -21.33 21.94
CA LYS A 88 3.74 -20.25 22.80
C LYS A 88 4.84 -19.37 23.41
N ASP A 89 6.12 -19.64 23.22
CA ASP A 89 7.17 -19.05 24.06
C ASP A 89 8.24 -18.22 23.32
N SER A 90 8.10 -17.98 22.04
CA SER A 90 8.99 -17.01 21.42
C SER A 90 8.30 -15.64 21.45
N GLY A 91 8.77 -14.73 22.28
CA GLY A 91 8.48 -13.28 22.24
C GLY A 91 8.93 -12.63 20.93
N ALA A 92 8.72 -13.32 19.82
CA ALA A 92 9.06 -12.90 18.49
C ALA A 92 8.16 -11.72 18.10
N GLY A 93 8.70 -10.52 18.22
CA GLY A 93 8.08 -9.29 17.77
C GLY A 93 7.75 -9.34 16.28
N PRO A 94 7.10 -8.28 15.74
CA PRO A 94 6.73 -8.19 14.34
C PRO A 94 7.93 -8.42 13.42
N GLY A 95 7.76 -9.26 12.39
CA GLY A 95 8.82 -9.56 11.43
C GLY A 95 9.21 -8.34 10.57
N PRO A 96 10.37 -8.39 9.86
CA PRO A 96 10.90 -7.25 9.14
C PRO A 96 9.96 -6.73 8.04
N ALA A 97 9.26 -7.60 7.32
CA ALA A 97 8.29 -7.20 6.32
C ALA A 97 7.11 -6.42 6.93
N GLN A 98 6.61 -6.86 8.10
CA GLN A 98 5.54 -6.18 8.81
C GLN A 98 6.00 -4.81 9.36
N LYS A 99 7.21 -4.72 9.90
CA LYS A 99 7.79 -3.45 10.37
C LYS A 99 7.85 -2.43 9.26
N LEU A 100 8.34 -2.82 8.07
CA LEU A 100 8.40 -1.95 6.90
C LEU A 100 7.00 -1.57 6.39
N ALA A 101 6.05 -2.49 6.34
CA ALA A 101 4.67 -2.18 5.96
C ALA A 101 4.02 -1.19 6.94
N THR A 102 4.28 -1.33 8.24
CA THR A 102 3.80 -0.40 9.27
C THR A 102 4.46 0.98 9.13
N ALA A 103 5.77 1.03 8.89
CA ALA A 103 6.50 2.28 8.65
C ALA A 103 5.98 3.00 7.39
N SER A 104 5.70 2.25 6.31
CA SER A 104 5.07 2.77 5.11
C SER A 104 3.69 3.39 5.41
N ALA A 105 2.82 2.65 6.09
CA ALA A 105 1.49 3.14 6.46
C ALA A 105 1.55 4.40 7.34
N ALA A 106 2.47 4.44 8.29
CA ALA A 106 2.69 5.60 9.17
C ALA A 106 3.17 6.83 8.38
N ALA A 107 4.09 6.64 7.44
CA ALA A 107 4.58 7.75 6.59
C ALA A 107 3.47 8.31 5.71
N PHE A 108 2.68 7.45 5.07
CA PHE A 108 1.53 7.88 4.27
C PHE A 108 0.48 8.60 5.13
N LEU A 109 0.20 8.09 6.33
CA LEU A 109 -0.74 8.72 7.26
C LEU A 109 -0.26 10.10 7.71
N ALA A 110 1.02 10.25 8.02
CA ALA A 110 1.61 11.53 8.44
C ALA A 110 1.67 12.55 7.29
N GLY A 111 1.93 12.11 6.06
CA GLY A 111 2.01 12.98 4.88
C GLY A 111 0.64 13.44 4.35
N SER A 112 -0.38 12.58 4.43
CA SER A 112 -1.69 12.85 3.83
C SER A 112 -2.35 14.16 4.27
N PRO A 113 -2.40 14.55 5.55
CA PRO A 113 -3.01 15.81 5.98
C PRO A 113 -2.35 17.02 5.33
N MET A 114 -1.03 17.02 5.16
CA MET A 114 -0.29 18.13 4.57
C MET A 114 -0.69 18.34 3.11
N PHE A 115 -0.89 17.25 2.37
CA PHE A 115 -1.29 17.35 0.97
C PHE A 115 -2.78 17.67 0.83
N VAL A 116 -3.65 17.11 1.69
CA VAL A 116 -5.08 17.47 1.73
C VAL A 116 -5.26 18.97 1.97
N VAL A 117 -4.54 19.55 2.94
CA VAL A 117 -4.56 20.99 3.17
C VAL A 117 -4.05 21.77 1.95
N THR A 118 -3.01 21.29 1.29
CA THR A 118 -2.50 21.90 0.05
C THR A 118 -3.55 21.89 -1.05
N LEU A 119 -4.25 20.77 -1.27
CA LEU A 119 -5.31 20.66 -2.26
C LEU A 119 -6.52 21.54 -1.92
N ALA A 120 -6.92 21.58 -0.66
CA ALA A 120 -7.98 22.46 -0.17
C ALA A 120 -7.62 23.95 -0.39
N GLY A 121 -6.37 24.33 -0.09
CA GLY A 121 -5.88 25.68 -0.36
C GLY A 121 -5.90 26.07 -1.84
N ARG A 122 -5.57 25.11 -2.73
CA ARG A 122 -5.65 25.31 -4.19
C ARG A 122 -7.10 25.46 -4.68
N ALA A 123 -8.04 24.75 -4.05
CA ALA A 123 -9.45 24.89 -4.34
C ALA A 123 -10.04 26.23 -3.87
N ALA A 124 -9.60 26.70 -2.70
CA ALA A 124 -10.07 27.92 -2.08
C ALA A 124 -9.54 29.19 -2.78
N ASP A 125 -8.26 29.17 -3.16
CA ASP A 125 -7.54 30.34 -3.71
C ASP A 125 -6.85 29.95 -5.04
N THR A 126 -7.61 30.04 -6.12
CA THR A 126 -7.16 29.72 -7.49
C THR A 126 -6.11 30.71 -7.99
N GLU A 127 -6.20 31.99 -7.59
CA GLU A 127 -5.22 33.00 -7.98
C GLU A 127 -3.87 32.70 -7.36
N ARG A 128 -3.83 32.44 -6.05
CA ARG A 128 -2.60 32.06 -5.35
C ARG A 128 -1.94 30.85 -5.98
N PHE A 129 -2.74 29.85 -6.38
CA PHE A 129 -2.23 28.67 -7.10
C PHE A 129 -1.71 29.03 -8.49
N ALA A 130 -2.44 29.84 -9.28
CA ALA A 130 -2.06 30.23 -10.62
C ALA A 130 -0.70 30.95 -10.64
N TYR A 131 -0.47 31.84 -9.67
CA TYR A 131 0.78 32.58 -9.54
C TYR A 131 1.85 31.87 -8.68
N ARG A 132 1.62 30.61 -8.30
CA ARG A 132 2.54 29.82 -7.46
C ARG A 132 2.96 30.55 -6.18
N ARG A 133 2.08 31.34 -5.58
CA ARG A 133 2.29 32.05 -4.33
C ARG A 133 1.90 31.14 -3.18
N GLY A 134 2.87 30.67 -2.41
CA GLY A 134 2.58 29.85 -1.23
C GLY A 134 3.82 29.14 -0.69
N PRO A 135 3.78 28.68 0.57
CA PRO A 135 4.89 27.95 1.14
C PRO A 135 5.03 26.57 0.43
N ALA A 136 6.25 26.22 0.09
CA ALA A 136 6.54 24.92 -0.52
C ALA A 136 6.63 23.79 0.51
N TRP A 137 6.84 24.12 1.80
CA TRP A 137 7.13 23.13 2.84
C TRP A 137 6.04 22.05 3.04
N PRO A 138 4.71 22.33 2.93
CA PRO A 138 3.72 21.27 3.12
C PRO A 138 3.83 20.20 2.02
N PHE A 139 4.03 20.65 0.78
CA PHE A 139 4.23 19.75 -0.34
C PHE A 139 5.56 18.98 -0.21
N LEU A 140 6.65 19.64 0.16
CA LEU A 140 7.96 18.98 0.31
C LEU A 140 7.93 17.94 1.43
N SER A 141 7.28 18.25 2.56
CA SER A 141 7.11 17.31 3.66
C SER A 141 6.28 16.08 3.24
N TYR A 142 5.15 16.33 2.54
CA TYR A 142 4.36 15.27 1.95
C TYR A 142 5.20 14.40 1.00
N ALA A 143 5.89 15.02 0.04
CA ALA A 143 6.68 14.30 -0.96
C ALA A 143 7.83 13.49 -0.33
N GLY A 144 8.47 14.01 0.71
CA GLY A 144 9.50 13.29 1.49
C GLY A 144 8.93 12.07 2.21
N LEU A 145 7.79 12.23 2.89
CA LEU A 145 7.10 11.12 3.57
C LEU A 145 6.57 10.09 2.59
N GLN A 146 6.04 10.50 1.44
CA GLN A 146 5.61 9.58 0.38
C GLN A 146 6.79 8.79 -0.20
N THR A 147 7.91 9.46 -0.47
CA THR A 147 9.13 8.80 -0.96
C THR A 147 9.62 7.73 0.03
N PHE A 148 9.69 8.07 1.31
CA PHE A 148 10.04 7.11 2.36
C PHE A 148 9.02 5.97 2.45
N GLY A 149 7.72 6.31 2.43
CA GLY A 149 6.63 5.34 2.49
C GLY A 149 6.67 4.32 1.34
N ILE A 150 6.96 4.78 0.12
CA ILE A 150 7.12 3.92 -1.06
C ILE A 150 8.34 3.00 -0.92
N GLY A 151 9.48 3.51 -0.44
CA GLY A 151 10.66 2.69 -0.18
C GLY A 151 10.40 1.60 0.84
N ALA A 152 9.76 1.94 1.95
CA ALA A 152 9.35 0.99 2.98
C ALA A 152 8.34 -0.03 2.45
N LEU A 153 7.37 0.40 1.62
CA LEU A 153 6.43 -0.49 0.93
C LEU A 153 7.16 -1.49 0.03
N GLY A 154 8.07 -0.99 -0.82
CA GLY A 154 8.89 -1.83 -1.69
C GLY A 154 9.67 -2.89 -0.91
N GLY A 155 10.32 -2.48 0.18
CA GLY A 155 11.03 -3.40 1.09
C GLY A 155 10.09 -4.43 1.73
N ALA A 156 8.90 -4.03 2.19
CA ALA A 156 7.89 -4.93 2.74
C ALA A 156 7.43 -5.98 1.72
N LEU A 157 7.20 -5.55 0.47
CA LEU A 157 6.80 -6.44 -0.61
C LEU A 157 7.93 -7.42 -0.99
N LEU A 158 9.20 -6.97 -1.02
CA LEU A 158 10.36 -7.82 -1.32
C LEU A 158 10.60 -8.90 -0.26
N LEU A 159 10.35 -8.56 1.02
CA LEU A 159 10.51 -9.48 2.16
C LEU A 159 9.26 -10.34 2.42
N SER A 160 8.26 -10.27 1.57
CA SER A 160 7.00 -11.02 1.66
C SER A 160 6.83 -11.96 0.46
N PRO A 161 5.83 -12.86 0.47
CA PRO A 161 5.49 -13.68 -0.72
C PRO A 161 5.04 -12.87 -1.94
N LEU A 162 4.92 -11.54 -1.80
CA LEU A 162 4.51 -10.61 -2.86
C LEU A 162 5.67 -10.11 -3.72
N LYS A 163 6.89 -10.61 -3.49
CA LYS A 163 8.09 -10.25 -4.28
C LYS A 163 7.83 -10.38 -5.79
N GLY A 164 8.48 -9.52 -6.58
CA GLY A 164 8.32 -9.46 -8.03
C GLY A 164 8.53 -8.06 -8.59
N PRO A 165 8.29 -7.83 -9.88
CA PRO A 165 8.60 -6.56 -10.55
C PRO A 165 8.01 -5.33 -9.87
N THR A 166 6.77 -5.40 -9.38
CA THR A 166 6.14 -4.31 -8.63
C THR A 166 6.88 -3.97 -7.34
N ALA A 167 7.33 -5.00 -6.59
CA ALA A 167 8.10 -4.82 -5.36
C ALA A 167 9.46 -4.17 -5.64
N THR A 168 10.18 -4.68 -6.66
CA THR A 168 11.47 -4.12 -7.09
C THR A 168 11.30 -2.69 -7.60
N GLY A 169 10.27 -2.44 -8.43
CA GLY A 169 9.98 -1.09 -8.94
C GLY A 169 9.68 -0.10 -7.82
N ALA A 170 8.86 -0.47 -6.83
CA ALA A 170 8.57 0.37 -5.67
C ALA A 170 9.85 0.66 -4.85
N ALA A 171 10.66 -0.36 -4.58
CA ALA A 171 11.91 -0.19 -3.84
C ALA A 171 12.91 0.71 -4.59
N ALA A 172 13.07 0.53 -5.90
CA ALA A 172 13.99 1.30 -6.73
C ALA A 172 13.51 2.74 -7.00
N SER A 173 12.20 2.99 -7.00
CA SER A 173 11.67 4.35 -7.23
C SER A 173 11.97 5.30 -6.07
N ALA A 174 12.06 4.81 -4.83
CA ALA A 174 12.30 5.66 -3.68
C ALA A 174 13.64 6.43 -3.73
N PRO A 175 14.80 5.82 -3.96
CA PRO A 175 16.06 6.57 -4.11
C PRO A 175 16.04 7.51 -5.32
N LEU A 176 15.38 7.15 -6.42
CA LEU A 176 15.21 8.01 -7.56
C LEU A 176 14.38 9.25 -7.22
N PHE A 177 13.23 9.06 -6.56
CA PHE A 177 12.37 10.16 -6.12
C PHE A 177 13.09 11.05 -5.10
N ALA A 178 13.83 10.45 -4.15
CA ALA A 178 14.65 11.22 -3.22
C ALA A 178 15.70 12.10 -3.94
N ALA A 179 16.42 11.55 -4.92
CA ALA A 179 17.40 12.28 -5.69
C ALA A 179 16.77 13.45 -6.48
N ILE A 180 15.62 13.22 -7.13
CA ILE A 180 14.88 14.26 -7.86
C ILE A 180 14.40 15.34 -6.87
N LEU A 181 13.81 14.94 -5.75
CA LEU A 181 13.27 15.87 -4.75
C LEU A 181 14.39 16.74 -4.14
N LEU A 182 15.54 16.16 -3.84
CA LEU A 182 16.70 16.90 -3.31
C LEU A 182 17.28 17.88 -4.33
N ARG A 183 17.31 17.46 -5.61
CA ARG A 183 17.92 18.26 -6.70
C ARG A 183 17.04 19.40 -7.17
N TYR A 184 15.74 19.12 -7.34
CA TYR A 184 14.81 20.06 -7.98
C TYR A 184 13.79 20.66 -7.01
N LYS A 185 13.69 20.13 -5.78
CA LYS A 185 12.68 20.53 -4.76
C LYS A 185 11.25 20.46 -5.31
N ASP A 186 11.05 19.64 -6.31
CA ASP A 186 9.77 19.38 -6.96
C ASP A 186 9.73 17.93 -7.44
N LEU A 187 8.57 17.31 -7.32
CA LEU A 187 8.31 15.98 -7.83
C LEU A 187 6.81 15.86 -8.12
N PRO A 188 6.43 15.59 -9.37
CA PRO A 188 5.02 15.49 -9.72
C PRO A 188 4.31 14.40 -8.89
N PRO A 189 3.24 14.71 -8.15
CA PRO A 189 2.59 13.75 -7.25
C PRO A 189 2.09 12.48 -7.95
N PHE A 190 1.79 12.53 -9.25
CA PHE A 190 1.29 11.38 -9.99
C PHE A 190 2.24 10.17 -9.95
N VAL A 191 3.55 10.37 -9.80
CA VAL A 191 4.52 9.27 -9.73
C VAL A 191 4.31 8.40 -8.48
N PHE A 192 3.93 9.01 -7.36
CA PHE A 192 3.60 8.28 -6.13
C PHE A 192 2.36 7.42 -6.33
N TYR A 193 1.28 8.02 -6.85
CA TYR A 193 0.01 7.31 -7.05
C TYR A 193 0.09 6.24 -8.14
N ALA A 194 0.99 6.38 -9.13
CA ALA A 194 1.27 5.32 -10.08
C ALA A 194 1.90 4.08 -9.40
N VAL A 195 2.85 4.29 -8.48
CA VAL A 195 3.45 3.19 -7.71
C VAL A 195 2.43 2.58 -6.75
N GLU A 196 1.63 3.39 -6.06
CA GLU A 196 0.56 2.94 -5.17
C GLU A 196 -0.49 2.13 -5.93
N LEU A 197 -0.92 2.60 -7.11
CA LEU A 197 -1.85 1.89 -7.99
C LEU A 197 -1.31 0.52 -8.39
N ALA A 198 -0.05 0.45 -8.82
CA ALA A 198 0.59 -0.80 -9.20
C ALA A 198 0.66 -1.77 -8.01
N ALA A 199 1.01 -1.26 -6.82
CA ALA A 199 1.01 -2.05 -5.59
C ALA A 199 -0.41 -2.54 -5.22
N GLY A 200 -1.42 -1.67 -5.29
CA GLY A 200 -2.81 -2.02 -5.03
C GLY A 200 -3.32 -3.13 -5.95
N ILE A 201 -3.06 -3.02 -7.25
CA ILE A 201 -3.41 -4.05 -8.25
C ILE A 201 -2.68 -5.37 -7.94
N ARG A 202 -1.39 -5.31 -7.59
CA ARG A 202 -0.61 -6.50 -7.22
C ARG A 202 -1.22 -7.20 -6.01
N LEU A 203 -1.59 -6.45 -4.96
CA LEU A 203 -2.24 -6.98 -3.77
C LEU A 203 -3.60 -7.63 -4.08
N MET A 204 -4.41 -7.03 -4.95
CA MET A 204 -5.69 -7.60 -5.35
C MET A 204 -5.54 -8.91 -6.13
N ARG A 205 -4.52 -9.01 -6.97
CA ARG A 205 -4.30 -10.17 -7.85
C ARG A 205 -3.58 -11.32 -7.15
N TYR A 206 -2.93 -11.06 -6.02
CA TYR A 206 -2.20 -12.09 -5.31
C TYR A 206 -3.16 -13.17 -4.78
N ALA A 207 -2.92 -14.42 -5.20
CA ALA A 207 -3.57 -15.60 -4.67
C ALA A 207 -2.52 -16.42 -3.92
N ALA A 208 -2.82 -16.81 -2.68
CA ALA A 208 -1.96 -17.75 -1.96
C ALA A 208 -2.00 -19.10 -2.70
N GLY A 209 -0.83 -19.59 -3.11
CA GLY A 209 -0.71 -20.91 -3.72
C GLY A 209 -1.05 -22.04 -2.73
N PRO A 210 -1.34 -23.24 -3.20
CA PRO A 210 -1.63 -24.39 -2.33
C PRO A 210 -0.45 -24.78 -1.42
N GLU A 211 0.76 -24.39 -1.73
CA GLU A 211 1.97 -24.68 -0.94
C GLU A 211 2.04 -23.94 0.42
N THR A 212 1.23 -22.91 0.62
CA THR A 212 1.13 -22.23 1.94
C THR A 212 0.09 -22.87 2.87
N ALA A 213 -0.66 -23.83 2.38
CA ALA A 213 -1.40 -24.75 3.25
C ALA A 213 -0.38 -25.74 3.82
N SER A 214 -0.02 -25.60 5.11
CA SER A 214 0.85 -26.53 5.82
C SER A 214 0.68 -27.96 5.32
N PRO A 215 1.78 -28.69 5.07
CA PRO A 215 1.66 -30.11 4.83
C PRO A 215 0.87 -30.68 6.01
N ARG A 216 -0.34 -31.18 5.77
CA ARG A 216 -1.01 -32.03 6.74
C ARG A 216 0.04 -33.08 7.11
N ILE A 217 0.59 -32.97 8.32
CA ILE A 217 1.35 -34.08 8.89
C ILE A 217 0.41 -35.26 8.76
N ALA A 218 0.69 -36.14 7.80
CA ALA A 218 -0.02 -37.41 7.70
C ALA A 218 0.10 -38.01 9.09
N ALA A 219 -1.04 -38.21 9.74
CA ALA A 219 -1.06 -38.89 11.02
C ALA A 219 -0.23 -40.17 10.84
N PRO A 220 0.74 -40.45 11.74
CA PRO A 220 1.54 -41.65 11.62
C PRO A 220 0.57 -42.80 11.45
N ALA A 221 0.79 -43.59 10.37
CA ALA A 221 0.01 -44.79 10.13
C ALA A 221 -0.02 -45.55 11.46
N THR A 222 -1.21 -45.74 11.99
CA THR A 222 -1.42 -46.56 13.20
C THR A 222 -0.61 -47.84 13.02
N ALA A 223 0.37 -48.04 13.90
CA ALA A 223 1.16 -49.25 13.92
C ALA A 223 0.21 -50.44 13.93
N PRO A 224 0.45 -51.51 13.16
CA PRO A 224 -0.39 -52.66 13.14
C PRO A 224 -0.48 -53.22 14.58
N GLU A 225 -1.71 -53.46 15.02
CA GLU A 225 -2.02 -54.00 16.32
C GLU A 225 -1.24 -55.32 16.52
N PRO A 226 -0.52 -55.52 17.62
CA PRO A 226 0.24 -56.71 17.87
C PRO A 226 -0.71 -57.91 17.90
N HIS A 227 -0.47 -58.88 16.98
CA HIS A 227 -1.19 -60.12 16.89
C HIS A 227 -1.23 -60.79 18.28
N GLN A 228 -2.39 -60.82 18.89
CA GLN A 228 -2.58 -61.64 20.10
C GLN A 228 -2.52 -63.10 19.66
N PRO A 229 -1.67 -63.93 20.28
CA PRO A 229 -1.63 -65.35 20.00
C PRO A 229 -2.94 -66.00 20.44
N PRO A 230 -3.44 -67.03 19.71
CA PRO A 230 -4.69 -67.71 20.04
C PRO A 230 -4.62 -68.36 21.43
N VAL A 231 -5.57 -67.97 22.29
CA VAL A 231 -5.75 -68.56 23.62
C VAL A 231 -6.10 -70.06 23.45
N ASN A 232 -5.21 -70.94 23.88
CA ASN A 232 -5.41 -72.37 23.83
C ASN A 232 -6.43 -72.84 24.94
N PRO A 233 -7.61 -73.39 24.57
CA PRO A 233 -8.67 -73.68 25.54
C PRO A 233 -8.51 -75.03 26.30
N ARG A 234 -7.32 -75.66 26.24
CA ARG A 234 -7.13 -76.99 26.85
C ARG A 234 -6.26 -76.99 28.09
N LEU A 235 -6.60 -76.23 29.11
CA LEU A 235 -6.08 -76.42 30.49
C LEU A 235 -7.14 -76.00 31.48
N ARG A 236 -8.25 -76.78 31.55
CA ARG A 236 -9.11 -76.89 32.73
C ARG A 236 -9.44 -78.39 32.87
N SER A 237 -8.71 -79.08 33.67
CA SER A 237 -9.05 -80.31 34.39
C SER A 237 -8.54 -80.21 35.83
#